data_3e0bc25eeea57cb7ec48885df9d498b9
#
_entry.id   3e0bc25eeea57cb7ec48885df9d498b9
#
_cell.length_a   1.000
_cell.length_b   1.000
_cell.length_c   1.000
_cell.angle_alpha   90.00
_cell.angle_beta   90.00
_cell.angle_gamma   90.00
#
_symmetry.space_group_name_H-M   'P 1'
#
loop_
_entity.id
_entity.type
_entity.pdbx_description
1 polymer ?
#
loop_
_entity_poly.entity_id
_entity_poly.type
_entity_poly.pdbx_seq_one_letter_code
_entity_poly.pdbx_strand_id
1 'polypeptide(L)'
;MNRRSLLALAAALPFAGAARAETAAAGRLVLHEAMASAHAKTRNVSVWLPPGYDASDARHPVLYMHDGQNLFDASTANFGEWGVDEHLTRLIAGDQVRAPIVVGVWNTDLRLREYLPSDLIAALPAEMRDEVQAIYGGPPLSVGYLRFLTDELKPFVDGTYRTLTGPEDTMISGSSMGGLISMQAVMKRPDVFSAAACLSTHWPLKVEGLEPGPRLDAWRERLVTAWTGVIAGGLPPVGTHRFYFDRGDETLDQFYGQFQTRIDGVFREAGYGPGRFQSLLFPGAQHNEASWNGRLDVPLTFLLSPRPTQTS
;
A
#
# COMPACT_ATOMS: atom_id res chain seq x y z
N MET A 1 10.15 79.83 0.12
CA MET A 1 11.12 78.80 -0.26
C MET A 1 10.48 77.47 0.02
N ASN A 2 10.02 76.77 -1.05
CA ASN A 2 9.29 75.51 -1.01
C ASN A 2 10.26 74.36 -0.85
N ARG A 3 9.99 73.45 0.12
CA ARG A 3 10.59 72.11 0.15
C ARG A 3 9.48 71.05 -0.16
N ARG A 4 9.59 70.50 -1.33
CA ARG A 4 8.76 69.44 -1.82
C ARG A 4 9.17 68.12 -1.12
N SER A 5 8.21 67.47 -0.47
CA SER A 5 8.35 66.12 0.07
C SER A 5 8.12 65.10 -1.08
N LEU A 6 9.09 64.24 -1.36
CA LEU A 6 9.00 63.10 -2.21
C LEU A 6 8.46 61.93 -1.38
N LEU A 7 7.24 61.49 -1.66
CA LEU A 7 6.68 60.23 -1.18
C LEU A 7 7.22 59.11 -2.07
N ALA A 8 8.03 58.25 -1.47
CA ALA A 8 8.43 56.99 -2.10
C ALA A 8 7.30 55.97 -1.95
N LEU A 9 6.71 55.57 -3.08
CA LEU A 9 5.72 54.49 -3.16
C LEU A 9 6.48 53.16 -3.18
N ALA A 10 6.50 52.48 -2.07
CA ALA A 10 7.01 51.11 -2.00
C ALA A 10 5.94 50.15 -2.58
N ALA A 11 6.19 49.62 -3.76
CA ALA A 11 5.37 48.60 -4.38
C ALA A 11 5.56 47.28 -3.62
N ALA A 12 4.54 46.85 -2.89
CA ALA A 12 4.48 45.51 -2.34
C ALA A 12 4.19 44.53 -3.47
N LEU A 13 5.17 43.71 -3.83
CA LEU A 13 4.98 42.55 -4.71
C LEU A 13 4.29 41.44 -3.93
N PRO A 14 3.33 40.72 -4.55
CA PRO A 14 2.54 39.72 -3.82
C PRO A 14 3.36 38.45 -3.58
N PHE A 15 3.43 38.04 -2.34
CA PHE A 15 3.98 36.75 -1.87
C PHE A 15 3.18 35.50 -2.32
N ALA A 16 2.22 35.64 -3.24
CA ALA A 16 1.37 34.51 -3.72
C ALA A 16 2.11 33.55 -4.66
N GLY A 17 3.29 33.90 -5.17
CA GLY A 17 4.04 33.05 -6.09
C GLY A 17 4.84 31.92 -5.44
N ALA A 18 5.35 32.15 -4.23
CA ALA A 18 6.22 31.16 -3.56
C ALA A 18 5.43 29.94 -3.04
N ALA A 19 4.30 30.15 -2.36
CA ALA A 19 3.48 29.07 -1.83
C ALA A 19 2.88 28.18 -2.96
N ARG A 20 2.54 28.78 -4.10
CA ARG A 20 2.03 28.04 -5.27
C ARG A 20 3.14 27.28 -6.01
N ALA A 21 4.35 27.77 -6.00
CA ALA A 21 5.52 27.09 -6.56
C ALA A 21 5.95 25.91 -5.68
N GLU A 22 5.87 26.05 -4.37
CA GLU A 22 6.22 25.02 -3.40
C GLU A 22 5.22 23.86 -3.42
N THR A 23 3.92 24.13 -3.48
CA THR A 23 2.88 23.10 -3.66
C THR A 23 2.96 22.42 -5.04
N ALA A 24 3.38 23.13 -6.08
CA ALA A 24 3.59 22.53 -7.40
C ALA A 24 4.82 21.62 -7.45
N ALA A 25 5.83 21.85 -6.60
CA ALA A 25 7.03 21.04 -6.50
C ALA A 25 6.83 19.76 -5.65
N ALA A 26 5.92 19.80 -4.66
CA ALA A 26 5.69 18.70 -3.72
C ALA A 26 4.48 17.79 -4.10
N GLY A 27 3.70 18.16 -5.12
CA GLY A 27 2.43 17.51 -5.42
C GLY A 27 1.26 18.10 -4.62
N ARG A 28 0.07 17.50 -4.72
CA ARG A 28 -1.15 18.03 -4.10
C ARG A 28 -1.99 16.93 -3.49
N LEU A 29 -2.32 17.07 -2.20
CA LEU A 29 -3.21 16.16 -1.48
C LEU A 29 -4.66 16.65 -1.56
N VAL A 30 -5.58 15.72 -1.85
CA VAL A 30 -7.04 15.93 -1.86
C VAL A 30 -7.67 14.91 -0.90
N LEU A 31 -8.42 15.38 0.08
CA LEU A 31 -9.18 14.54 0.98
C LEU A 31 -10.63 14.41 0.50
N HIS A 32 -11.09 13.19 0.31
CA HIS A 32 -12.50 12.84 0.14
C HIS A 32 -13.02 12.30 1.45
N GLU A 33 -13.78 13.12 2.15
CA GLU A 33 -14.32 12.75 3.46
C GLU A 33 -15.57 11.88 3.31
N ALA A 34 -15.73 10.95 4.26
CA ALA A 34 -16.92 10.13 4.45
C ALA A 34 -17.45 9.47 3.17
N MET A 35 -16.55 8.93 2.33
CA MET A 35 -16.94 8.20 1.13
C MET A 35 -17.82 7.02 1.51
N ALA A 36 -19.09 7.07 1.11
CA ALA A 36 -20.07 6.03 1.35
C ALA A 36 -19.79 4.80 0.44
N SER A 37 -20.15 3.62 0.93
CA SER A 37 -20.03 2.37 0.19
C SER A 37 -21.23 1.46 0.47
N ALA A 38 -21.64 0.70 -0.53
CA ALA A 38 -22.60 -0.39 -0.38
C ALA A 38 -21.95 -1.68 0.14
N HIS A 39 -20.60 -1.76 0.15
CA HIS A 39 -19.87 -2.98 0.40
C HIS A 39 -18.97 -2.95 1.64
N ALA A 40 -18.60 -1.76 2.11
CA ALA A 40 -17.72 -1.57 3.24
C ALA A 40 -18.18 -0.38 4.11
N LYS A 41 -17.58 -0.22 5.27
CA LYS A 41 -17.87 0.92 6.14
C LYS A 41 -17.41 2.22 5.47
N THR A 42 -18.22 3.30 5.60
CA THR A 42 -17.87 4.66 5.19
C THR A 42 -16.51 5.06 5.74
N ARG A 43 -15.67 5.66 4.89
CA ARG A 43 -14.29 6.03 5.24
C ARG A 43 -13.80 7.25 4.48
N ASN A 44 -12.73 7.85 4.94
CA ASN A 44 -12.02 8.87 4.19
C ASN A 44 -11.08 8.22 3.16
N VAL A 45 -10.82 8.96 2.08
CA VAL A 45 -9.84 8.60 1.04
C VAL A 45 -9.01 9.83 0.73
N SER A 46 -7.69 9.73 0.91
CA SER A 46 -6.74 10.76 0.52
C SER A 46 -6.18 10.45 -0.86
N VAL A 47 -6.19 11.42 -1.77
CA VAL A 47 -5.61 11.26 -3.11
C VAL A 47 -4.48 12.27 -3.27
N TRP A 48 -3.26 11.75 -3.39
CA TRP A 48 -2.09 12.56 -3.70
C TRP A 48 -1.86 12.58 -5.21
N LEU A 49 -1.72 13.79 -5.75
CA LEU A 49 -1.45 14.06 -7.15
C LEU A 49 0.01 14.47 -7.31
N PRO A 50 0.76 13.86 -8.25
CA PRO A 50 2.19 14.08 -8.35
C PRO A 50 2.57 15.50 -8.77
N PRO A 51 3.82 15.94 -8.55
CA PRO A 51 4.34 17.19 -9.07
C PRO A 51 4.07 17.31 -10.58
N GLY A 52 3.62 18.50 -11.01
CA GLY A 52 3.30 18.77 -12.41
C GLY A 52 1.93 18.25 -12.87
N TYR A 53 1.15 17.61 -12.03
CA TYR A 53 -0.19 17.11 -12.41
C TYR A 53 -1.06 18.21 -13.03
N ASP A 54 -1.19 19.37 -12.42
CA ASP A 54 -2.03 20.46 -12.91
C ASP A 54 -1.43 21.23 -14.11
N ALA A 55 -0.19 20.93 -14.49
CA ALA A 55 0.52 21.59 -15.60
C ALA A 55 0.44 20.83 -16.94
N SER A 56 -0.13 19.63 -16.97
CA SER A 56 -0.21 18.81 -18.18
C SER A 56 -1.47 17.95 -18.20
N ASP A 57 -1.84 17.44 -19.38
CA ASP A 57 -2.93 16.47 -19.55
C ASP A 57 -2.47 15.02 -19.45
N ALA A 58 -1.26 14.78 -18.98
CA ALA A 58 -0.69 13.44 -18.83
C ALA A 58 -1.56 12.56 -17.91
N ARG A 59 -1.66 11.27 -18.27
CA ARG A 59 -2.30 10.26 -17.43
C ARG A 59 -1.25 9.52 -16.61
N HIS A 60 -1.63 9.11 -15.41
CA HIS A 60 -0.75 8.59 -14.38
C HIS A 60 -1.13 7.17 -13.97
N PRO A 61 -0.16 6.29 -13.67
CA PRO A 61 -0.44 5.04 -12.98
C PRO A 61 -1.04 5.33 -11.60
N VAL A 62 -1.76 4.36 -11.03
CA VAL A 62 -2.41 4.52 -9.73
C VAL A 62 -1.87 3.51 -8.73
N LEU A 63 -1.45 3.99 -7.58
CA LEU A 63 -1.04 3.19 -6.43
C LEU A 63 -2.07 3.34 -5.32
N TYR A 64 -2.81 2.27 -5.03
CA TYR A 64 -3.69 2.19 -3.86
C TYR A 64 -2.86 1.78 -2.65
N MET A 65 -3.00 2.51 -1.55
CA MET A 65 -2.29 2.22 -0.30
C MET A 65 -3.27 2.14 0.86
N HIS A 66 -3.15 1.09 1.64
CA HIS A 66 -3.93 0.90 2.86
C HIS A 66 -3.46 1.82 3.99
N ASP A 67 -4.33 1.99 5.00
CA ASP A 67 -4.04 2.83 6.18
C ASP A 67 -3.74 4.29 5.80
N GLY A 68 -4.55 4.85 4.89
CA GLY A 68 -4.36 6.13 4.21
C GLY A 68 -4.12 7.34 5.12
N GLN A 69 -4.59 7.29 6.38
CA GLN A 69 -4.35 8.34 7.38
C GLN A 69 -2.88 8.45 7.82
N ASN A 70 -2.07 7.40 7.59
CA ASN A 70 -0.66 7.37 8.01
C ASN A 70 0.32 7.74 6.88
N LEU A 71 -0.15 8.05 5.67
CA LEU A 71 0.71 8.10 4.49
C LEU A 71 1.38 9.46 4.27
N PHE A 72 0.69 10.59 4.55
CA PHE A 72 1.04 11.91 4.02
C PHE A 72 1.10 13.02 5.06
N ASP A 73 0.65 12.81 6.29
CA ASP A 73 0.55 13.86 7.30
C ASP A 73 0.62 13.26 8.70
N ALA A 74 1.66 13.63 9.43
CA ALA A 74 1.86 13.20 10.81
C ALA A 74 0.69 13.58 11.74
N SER A 75 -0.07 14.62 11.42
CA SER A 75 -1.22 15.08 12.24
C SER A 75 -2.42 14.15 12.14
N THR A 76 -2.54 13.36 11.08
CA THR A 76 -3.60 12.36 10.89
C THR A 76 -3.14 10.94 11.24
N ALA A 77 -1.83 10.73 11.33
CA ALA A 77 -1.23 9.42 11.55
C ALA A 77 -1.44 8.93 12.99
N ASN A 78 -1.84 7.67 13.15
CA ASN A 78 -2.07 7.07 14.46
C ASN A 78 -0.78 6.57 15.13
N PHE A 79 0.21 6.13 14.35
CA PHE A 79 1.43 5.45 14.83
C PHE A 79 2.71 5.99 14.19
N GLY A 80 2.62 7.06 13.42
CA GLY A 80 3.71 7.65 12.66
C GLY A 80 3.37 7.77 11.18
N GLU A 81 4.12 8.60 10.50
CA GLU A 81 3.92 8.92 9.09
C GLU A 81 4.85 8.10 8.20
N TRP A 82 4.35 7.72 7.02
CA TRP A 82 5.14 7.00 6.02
C TRP A 82 5.93 7.93 5.09
N GLY A 83 5.54 9.20 4.94
CA GLY A 83 6.19 10.15 4.06
C GLY A 83 6.15 9.76 2.58
N VAL A 84 5.01 9.25 2.12
CA VAL A 84 4.86 8.71 0.75
C VAL A 84 5.08 9.78 -0.30
N ASP A 85 4.60 10.99 -0.06
CA ASP A 85 4.71 12.12 -0.97
C ASP A 85 6.15 12.67 -1.04
N GLU A 86 6.90 12.69 0.06
CA GLU A 86 8.31 13.08 0.07
C GLU A 86 9.16 12.05 -0.70
N HIS A 87 8.95 10.76 -0.44
CA HIS A 87 9.64 9.70 -1.16
C HIS A 87 9.37 9.77 -2.66
N LEU A 88 8.09 9.86 -3.05
CA LEU A 88 7.69 9.92 -4.46
C LEU A 88 8.17 11.21 -5.13
N THR A 89 8.08 12.36 -4.46
CA THR A 89 8.57 13.63 -5.01
C THR A 89 10.07 13.53 -5.35
N ARG A 90 10.86 12.95 -4.46
CA ARG A 90 12.30 12.72 -4.68
C ARG A 90 12.59 11.69 -5.77
N LEU A 91 11.88 10.56 -5.77
CA LEU A 91 12.07 9.49 -6.75
C LEU A 91 11.65 9.94 -8.16
N ILE A 92 10.59 10.73 -8.28
CA ILE A 92 10.12 11.33 -9.55
C ILE A 92 11.15 12.34 -10.07
N ALA A 93 11.64 13.23 -9.21
CA ALA A 93 12.64 14.22 -9.58
C ALA A 93 13.97 13.59 -10.06
N GLY A 94 14.28 12.37 -9.60
CA GLY A 94 15.42 11.56 -10.03
C GLY A 94 15.14 10.62 -11.20
N ASP A 95 13.99 10.69 -11.86
CA ASP A 95 13.58 9.78 -12.98
C ASP A 95 13.63 8.29 -12.60
N GLN A 96 13.53 7.96 -11.30
CA GLN A 96 13.64 6.57 -10.82
C GLN A 96 12.31 5.82 -10.92
N VAL A 97 11.20 6.56 -10.88
CA VAL A 97 9.84 6.00 -10.94
C VAL A 97 8.96 6.82 -11.87
N ARG A 98 7.92 6.16 -12.39
CA ARG A 98 6.81 6.86 -13.06
C ARG A 98 6.01 7.61 -11.99
N ALA A 99 5.60 8.83 -12.28
CA ALA A 99 4.81 9.66 -11.37
C ALA A 99 3.39 9.09 -11.17
N PRO A 100 3.05 8.47 -10.02
CA PRO A 100 1.73 7.90 -9.78
C PRO A 100 0.76 8.94 -9.22
N ILE A 101 -0.53 8.66 -9.34
CA ILE A 101 -1.54 9.10 -8.37
C ILE A 101 -1.53 8.09 -7.22
N VAL A 102 -1.47 8.56 -5.97
CA VAL A 102 -1.57 7.66 -4.80
C VAL A 102 -2.93 7.83 -4.15
N VAL A 103 -3.63 6.71 -3.96
CA VAL A 103 -4.95 6.64 -3.32
C VAL A 103 -4.81 6.01 -1.95
N GLY A 104 -4.73 6.84 -0.93
CA GLY A 104 -4.64 6.43 0.48
C GLY A 104 -6.01 6.08 1.04
N VAL A 105 -6.30 4.82 1.24
CA VAL A 105 -7.57 4.31 1.77
C VAL A 105 -7.50 4.27 3.28
N TRP A 106 -8.21 5.17 3.97
CA TRP A 106 -8.21 5.20 5.42
C TRP A 106 -8.86 3.95 5.99
N ASN A 107 -8.28 3.40 7.03
CA ASN A 107 -8.88 2.29 7.75
C ASN A 107 -10.03 2.76 8.67
N THR A 108 -10.80 1.81 9.17
CA THR A 108 -11.87 1.99 10.12
C THR A 108 -11.65 1.08 11.33
N ASP A 109 -12.52 1.11 12.33
CA ASP A 109 -12.55 0.16 13.43
C ASP A 109 -12.75 -1.30 12.98
N LEU A 110 -13.14 -1.53 11.73
CA LEU A 110 -13.24 -2.86 11.11
C LEU A 110 -11.96 -3.32 10.41
N ARG A 111 -10.86 -2.54 10.49
CA ARG A 111 -9.59 -2.79 9.77
C ARG A 111 -9.14 -4.25 9.83
N LEU A 112 -9.13 -4.82 11.03
CA LEU A 112 -8.62 -6.19 11.22
C LEU A 112 -9.45 -7.23 10.47
N ARG A 113 -10.76 -7.04 10.37
CA ARG A 113 -11.67 -7.93 9.64
C ARG A 113 -11.68 -7.65 8.13
N GLU A 114 -11.59 -6.38 7.74
CA GLU A 114 -11.53 -5.98 6.33
C GLU A 114 -10.24 -6.43 5.65
N TYR A 115 -9.13 -6.45 6.39
CA TYR A 115 -7.83 -6.87 5.87
C TYR A 115 -7.53 -8.37 6.07
N LEU A 116 -8.44 -9.10 6.72
CA LEU A 116 -8.32 -10.53 6.96
C LEU A 116 -8.81 -11.32 5.73
N PRO A 117 -7.93 -12.05 5.01
CA PRO A 117 -8.29 -12.71 3.76
C PRO A 117 -9.28 -13.87 3.97
N SER A 118 -10.50 -13.75 3.45
CA SER A 118 -11.59 -14.72 3.66
C SER A 118 -11.22 -16.13 3.25
N ASP A 119 -10.51 -16.30 2.12
CA ASP A 119 -10.13 -17.63 1.60
C ASP A 119 -9.09 -18.30 2.47
N LEU A 120 -8.10 -17.53 2.93
CA LEU A 120 -7.06 -18.04 3.82
C LEU A 120 -7.69 -18.51 5.14
N ILE A 121 -8.65 -17.76 5.65
CA ILE A 121 -9.36 -18.13 6.88
C ILE A 121 -10.26 -19.34 6.65
N ALA A 122 -10.95 -19.42 5.52
CA ALA A 122 -11.79 -20.57 5.18
C ALA A 122 -10.98 -21.87 5.06
N ALA A 123 -9.72 -21.80 4.65
CA ALA A 123 -8.82 -22.95 4.54
C ALA A 123 -8.25 -23.43 5.87
N LEU A 124 -8.37 -22.64 6.95
CA LEU A 124 -7.88 -23.04 8.27
C LEU A 124 -8.72 -24.18 8.87
N PRO A 125 -8.11 -25.07 9.67
CA PRO A 125 -8.86 -25.97 10.55
C PRO A 125 -9.84 -25.18 11.43
N ALA A 126 -11.01 -25.77 11.72
CA ALA A 126 -12.11 -25.08 12.42
C ALA A 126 -11.65 -24.38 13.71
N GLU A 127 -10.90 -25.07 14.57
CA GLU A 127 -10.38 -24.52 15.82
C GLU A 127 -9.51 -23.27 15.62
N MET A 128 -8.61 -23.29 14.61
CA MET A 128 -7.76 -22.14 14.30
C MET A 128 -8.57 -20.98 13.72
N ARG A 129 -9.54 -21.29 12.87
CA ARG A 129 -10.45 -20.28 12.31
C ARG A 129 -11.23 -19.59 13.41
N ASP A 130 -11.78 -20.36 14.34
CA ASP A 130 -12.55 -19.82 15.47
C ASP A 130 -11.67 -18.95 16.39
N GLU A 131 -10.42 -19.40 16.68
CA GLU A 131 -9.44 -18.61 17.43
C GLU A 131 -9.12 -17.29 16.71
N VAL A 132 -8.82 -17.32 15.42
CA VAL A 132 -8.52 -16.11 14.62
C VAL A 132 -9.73 -15.17 14.60
N GLN A 133 -10.94 -15.68 14.39
CA GLN A 133 -12.14 -14.85 14.39
C GLN A 133 -12.41 -14.23 15.76
N ALA A 134 -12.13 -14.95 16.86
CA ALA A 134 -12.24 -14.40 18.21
C ALA A 134 -11.23 -13.25 18.44
N ILE A 135 -9.97 -13.43 18.02
CA ILE A 135 -8.92 -12.41 18.11
C ILE A 135 -9.32 -11.13 17.34
N TYR A 136 -9.89 -11.26 16.14
CA TYR A 136 -10.21 -10.13 15.28
C TYR A 136 -11.66 -9.62 15.39
N GLY A 137 -12.44 -10.11 16.34
CA GLY A 137 -13.78 -9.62 16.64
C GLY A 137 -14.86 -10.08 15.66
N GLY A 138 -14.62 -11.17 14.93
CA GLY A 138 -15.62 -11.78 14.06
C GLY A 138 -15.09 -12.28 12.71
N PRO A 139 -15.99 -12.71 11.82
CA PRO A 139 -15.61 -13.24 10.52
C PRO A 139 -14.97 -12.17 9.61
N PRO A 140 -14.14 -12.60 8.62
CA PRO A 140 -13.54 -11.71 7.64
C PRO A 140 -14.55 -10.87 6.87
N LEU A 141 -14.19 -9.65 6.55
CA LEU A 141 -14.97 -8.71 5.72
C LEU A 141 -14.23 -8.34 4.42
N SER A 142 -13.15 -9.05 4.08
CA SER A 142 -12.29 -8.73 2.94
C SER A 142 -13.01 -8.76 1.60
N VAL A 143 -14.02 -9.60 1.42
CA VAL A 143 -14.81 -9.65 0.18
C VAL A 143 -15.52 -8.31 -0.07
N GLY A 144 -16.19 -7.77 0.95
CA GLY A 144 -16.83 -6.46 0.85
C GLY A 144 -15.81 -5.34 0.63
N TYR A 145 -14.69 -5.38 1.37
CA TYR A 145 -13.64 -4.40 1.23
C TYR A 145 -13.00 -4.39 -0.18
N LEU A 146 -12.71 -5.56 -0.76
CA LEU A 146 -12.20 -5.65 -2.13
C LEU A 146 -13.22 -5.14 -3.15
N ARG A 147 -14.53 -5.41 -2.96
CA ARG A 147 -15.58 -4.85 -3.81
C ARG A 147 -15.64 -3.33 -3.70
N PHE A 148 -15.52 -2.77 -2.50
CA PHE A 148 -15.38 -1.32 -2.35
C PHE A 148 -14.23 -0.77 -3.19
N LEU A 149 -13.04 -1.37 -3.09
CA LEU A 149 -11.86 -0.92 -3.85
C LEU A 149 -12.09 -0.99 -5.37
N THR A 150 -12.68 -2.08 -5.86
CA THR A 150 -12.73 -2.38 -7.30
C THR A 150 -13.99 -1.92 -8.00
N ASP A 151 -15.14 -1.96 -7.31
CA ASP A 151 -16.43 -1.72 -7.92
C ASP A 151 -16.93 -0.29 -7.64
N GLU A 152 -16.37 0.40 -6.63
CA GLU A 152 -16.77 1.75 -6.24
C GLU A 152 -15.60 2.75 -6.30
N LEU A 153 -14.52 2.51 -5.54
CA LEU A 153 -13.42 3.46 -5.40
C LEU A 153 -12.64 3.62 -6.72
N LYS A 154 -12.27 2.52 -7.37
CA LYS A 154 -11.50 2.60 -8.63
C LYS A 154 -12.27 3.34 -9.73
N PRO A 155 -13.55 3.04 -10.01
CA PRO A 155 -14.34 3.81 -10.98
C PRO A 155 -14.45 5.29 -10.61
N PHE A 156 -14.61 5.63 -9.33
CA PHE A 156 -14.62 7.01 -8.86
C PHE A 156 -13.28 7.72 -9.15
N VAL A 157 -12.16 7.09 -8.83
CA VAL A 157 -10.81 7.64 -9.06
C VAL A 157 -10.55 7.83 -10.55
N ASP A 158 -10.88 6.84 -11.36
CA ASP A 158 -10.69 6.88 -12.82
C ASP A 158 -11.58 7.93 -13.50
N GLY A 159 -12.77 8.17 -12.96
CA GLY A 159 -13.69 9.20 -13.46
C GLY A 159 -13.33 10.62 -12.99
N THR A 160 -12.59 10.74 -11.90
CA THR A 160 -12.27 12.04 -11.28
C THR A 160 -10.89 12.56 -11.67
N TYR A 161 -9.93 11.66 -11.87
CA TYR A 161 -8.51 11.98 -12.08
C TYR A 161 -8.00 11.44 -13.42
N ARG A 162 -6.89 12.01 -13.90
CA ARG A 162 -6.23 11.56 -15.14
C ARG A 162 -5.40 10.29 -14.88
N THR A 163 -6.08 9.16 -14.79
CA THR A 163 -5.49 7.85 -14.57
C THR A 163 -5.21 7.09 -15.85
N LEU A 164 -4.21 6.22 -15.83
CA LEU A 164 -4.09 5.09 -16.71
C LEU A 164 -4.93 3.96 -16.10
N THR A 165 -6.02 3.58 -16.75
CA THR A 165 -7.09 2.76 -16.14
C THR A 165 -6.85 1.26 -16.22
N GLY A 166 -5.86 0.82 -17.01
CA GLY A 166 -5.54 -0.59 -17.21
C GLY A 166 -4.95 -1.26 -15.95
N PRO A 167 -5.09 -2.59 -15.82
CA PRO A 167 -4.53 -3.31 -14.68
C PRO A 167 -3.02 -3.13 -14.56
N GLU A 168 -2.32 -3.07 -15.69
CA GLU A 168 -0.87 -2.90 -15.73
C GLU A 168 -0.38 -1.59 -15.09
N ASP A 169 -1.26 -0.59 -14.94
CA ASP A 169 -0.99 0.70 -14.32
C ASP A 169 -1.68 0.88 -12.97
N THR A 170 -2.27 -0.19 -12.43
CA THR A 170 -2.96 -0.19 -11.15
C THR A 170 -2.25 -1.13 -10.18
N MET A 171 -1.72 -0.58 -9.09
CA MET A 171 -0.97 -1.29 -8.07
C MET A 171 -1.57 -1.08 -6.69
N ILE A 172 -1.20 -1.95 -5.73
CA ILE A 172 -1.68 -1.88 -4.36
C ILE A 172 -0.56 -2.16 -3.35
N SER A 173 -0.61 -1.52 -2.18
CA SER A 173 0.40 -1.71 -1.14
C SER A 173 -0.17 -1.51 0.26
N GLY A 174 0.49 -2.13 1.23
CA GLY A 174 0.22 -1.94 2.64
C GLY A 174 1.15 -2.76 3.53
N SER A 175 1.13 -2.45 4.83
CA SER A 175 1.94 -3.15 5.83
C SER A 175 1.09 -4.05 6.72
N SER A 176 1.76 -5.04 7.33
CA SER A 176 1.13 -5.92 8.32
C SER A 176 -0.11 -6.64 7.74
N MET A 177 -1.29 -6.44 8.33
CA MET A 177 -2.57 -6.89 7.77
C MET A 177 -2.83 -6.28 6.38
N GLY A 178 -2.37 -5.03 6.13
CA GLY A 178 -2.43 -4.39 4.82
C GLY A 178 -1.63 -5.14 3.74
N GLY A 179 -0.55 -5.80 4.11
CA GLY A 179 0.19 -6.70 3.22
C GLY A 179 -0.61 -7.94 2.81
N LEU A 180 -1.36 -8.53 3.76
CA LEU A 180 -2.24 -9.68 3.46
C LEU A 180 -3.32 -9.34 2.44
N ILE A 181 -4.03 -8.24 2.67
CA ILE A 181 -5.13 -7.84 1.77
C ILE A 181 -4.59 -7.32 0.43
N SER A 182 -3.39 -6.73 0.38
CA SER A 182 -2.73 -6.34 -0.88
C SER A 182 -2.40 -7.54 -1.75
N MET A 183 -1.83 -8.59 -1.17
CA MET A 183 -1.60 -9.86 -1.87
C MET A 183 -2.92 -10.45 -2.38
N GLN A 184 -3.94 -10.52 -1.51
CA GLN A 184 -5.24 -11.05 -1.87
C GLN A 184 -5.92 -10.24 -2.98
N ALA A 185 -5.77 -8.93 -2.99
CA ALA A 185 -6.34 -8.07 -4.05
C ALA A 185 -5.82 -8.47 -5.43
N VAL A 186 -4.52 -8.68 -5.60
CA VAL A 186 -3.95 -9.14 -6.87
C VAL A 186 -4.40 -10.56 -7.21
N MET A 187 -4.47 -11.47 -6.22
CA MET A 187 -4.93 -12.84 -6.44
C MET A 187 -6.41 -12.93 -6.86
N LYS A 188 -7.27 -12.07 -6.31
CA LYS A 188 -8.73 -12.09 -6.55
C LYS A 188 -9.18 -11.21 -7.70
N ARG A 189 -8.45 -10.16 -7.95
CA ARG A 189 -8.76 -9.17 -9.00
C ARG A 189 -7.52 -8.89 -9.86
N PRO A 190 -6.95 -9.95 -10.49
CA PRO A 190 -5.82 -9.79 -11.42
C PRO A 190 -6.21 -8.98 -12.67
N ASP A 191 -7.50 -8.86 -12.94
CA ASP A 191 -8.09 -7.98 -13.95
C ASP A 191 -8.03 -6.49 -13.57
N VAL A 192 -7.77 -6.18 -12.30
CA VAL A 192 -7.70 -4.80 -11.77
C VAL A 192 -6.29 -4.44 -11.33
N PHE A 193 -5.61 -5.30 -10.59
CA PHE A 193 -4.31 -5.03 -10.00
C PHE A 193 -3.21 -5.89 -10.61
N SER A 194 -2.14 -5.25 -11.09
CA SER A 194 -0.97 -5.98 -11.64
C SER A 194 0.14 -6.23 -10.63
N ALA A 195 0.18 -5.50 -9.53
CA ALA A 195 1.27 -5.66 -8.56
C ALA A 195 0.83 -5.35 -7.12
N ALA A 196 1.42 -6.08 -6.18
CA ALA A 196 1.30 -5.80 -4.76
C ALA A 196 2.68 -5.60 -4.12
N ALA A 197 2.78 -4.62 -3.20
CA ALA A 197 3.88 -4.54 -2.24
C ALA A 197 3.33 -4.77 -0.82
N CYS A 198 3.86 -5.79 -0.18
CA CYS A 198 3.38 -6.34 1.09
C CYS A 198 4.49 -6.21 2.14
N LEU A 199 4.48 -5.09 2.90
CA LEU A 199 5.52 -4.78 3.87
C LEU A 199 5.21 -5.46 5.20
N SER A 200 6.21 -6.12 5.80
CA SER A 200 6.07 -6.78 7.12
C SER A 200 4.75 -7.55 7.26
N THR A 201 4.41 -8.38 6.27
CA THR A 201 3.11 -9.06 6.18
C THR A 201 2.80 -9.88 7.43
N HIS A 202 1.64 -9.67 8.04
CA HIS A 202 1.25 -10.28 9.32
C HIS A 202 0.84 -11.75 9.17
N TRP A 203 1.81 -12.59 8.83
CA TRP A 203 1.62 -14.02 8.58
C TRP A 203 1.04 -14.80 9.76
N PRO A 204 1.43 -14.54 11.05
CA PRO A 204 0.99 -15.36 12.18
C PRO A 204 -0.50 -15.29 12.50
N LEU A 205 -1.22 -14.25 12.07
CA LEU A 205 -2.61 -13.96 12.41
C LEU A 205 -2.88 -13.87 13.93
N LYS A 206 -1.86 -13.54 14.72
CA LYS A 206 -1.95 -13.26 16.16
C LYS A 206 -0.68 -12.54 16.61
N VAL A 207 -0.76 -11.87 17.75
CA VAL A 207 0.37 -11.18 18.38
C VAL A 207 0.80 -11.81 19.68
N GLU A 208 -0.08 -12.54 20.34
CA GLU A 208 0.19 -13.28 21.58
C GLU A 208 0.56 -14.73 21.28
N GLY A 209 1.39 -15.34 22.14
CA GLY A 209 1.81 -16.73 22.01
C GLY A 209 2.72 -16.97 20.81
N LEU A 210 3.51 -15.96 20.44
CA LEU A 210 4.52 -16.05 19.38
C LEU A 210 5.93 -16.41 19.92
N GLU A 211 6.06 -16.68 21.21
CA GLU A 211 7.34 -17.11 21.79
C GLU A 211 7.81 -18.41 21.11
N PRO A 212 9.10 -18.50 20.78
CA PRO A 212 9.66 -19.69 20.15
C PRO A 212 9.39 -20.95 20.98
N GLY A 213 8.93 -22.00 20.31
CA GLY A 213 8.64 -23.27 20.96
C GLY A 213 7.60 -24.12 20.21
N PRO A 214 7.32 -25.35 20.71
CA PRO A 214 6.46 -26.32 20.02
C PRO A 214 5.04 -25.79 19.69
N ARG A 215 4.54 -24.85 20.49
CA ARG A 215 3.21 -24.24 20.27
C ARG A 215 3.21 -23.35 19.02
N LEU A 216 4.19 -22.45 18.89
CA LEU A 216 4.34 -21.59 17.72
C LEU A 216 4.65 -22.44 16.48
N ASP A 217 5.49 -23.46 16.62
CA ASP A 217 5.84 -24.35 15.52
C ASP A 217 4.61 -25.09 14.98
N ALA A 218 3.78 -25.68 15.86
CA ALA A 218 2.55 -26.34 15.47
C ALA A 218 1.54 -25.38 14.83
N TRP A 219 1.40 -24.16 15.37
CA TRP A 219 0.55 -23.13 14.81
C TRP A 219 1.02 -22.74 13.42
N ARG A 220 2.31 -22.47 13.26
CA ARG A 220 2.93 -22.09 11.99
C ARG A 220 2.76 -23.17 10.92
N GLU A 221 3.05 -24.44 11.23
CA GLU A 221 2.93 -25.51 10.25
C GLU A 221 1.49 -25.68 9.76
N ARG A 222 0.49 -25.62 10.63
CA ARG A 222 -0.92 -25.69 10.24
C ARG A 222 -1.34 -24.49 9.40
N LEU A 223 -0.91 -23.29 9.79
CA LEU A 223 -1.23 -22.06 9.09
C LEU A 223 -0.58 -22.02 7.70
N VAL A 224 0.72 -22.32 7.61
CA VAL A 224 1.46 -22.34 6.34
C VAL A 224 0.90 -23.40 5.41
N THR A 225 0.51 -24.58 5.91
CA THR A 225 -0.10 -25.63 5.09
C THR A 225 -1.40 -25.14 4.43
N ALA A 226 -2.25 -24.44 5.20
CA ALA A 226 -3.48 -23.87 4.65
C ALA A 226 -3.17 -22.76 3.62
N TRP A 227 -2.23 -21.89 3.93
CA TRP A 227 -1.92 -20.74 3.09
C TRP A 227 -1.21 -21.10 1.79
N THR A 228 -0.26 -22.05 1.83
CA THR A 228 0.44 -22.47 0.61
C THR A 228 -0.52 -23.00 -0.45
N GLY A 229 -1.53 -23.78 -0.04
CA GLY A 229 -2.56 -24.29 -0.97
C GLY A 229 -3.41 -23.18 -1.57
N VAL A 230 -3.87 -22.22 -0.75
CA VAL A 230 -4.70 -21.10 -1.22
C VAL A 230 -3.89 -20.14 -2.11
N ILE A 231 -2.65 -19.83 -1.71
CA ILE A 231 -1.79 -18.95 -2.50
C ILE A 231 -1.47 -19.61 -3.85
N ALA A 232 -0.98 -20.85 -3.85
CA ALA A 232 -0.64 -21.56 -5.09
C ALA A 232 -1.82 -21.64 -6.06
N GLY A 233 -3.03 -21.90 -5.55
CA GLY A 233 -4.24 -21.99 -6.36
C GLY A 233 -4.83 -20.64 -6.78
N GLY A 234 -4.41 -19.53 -6.14
CA GLY A 234 -4.92 -18.19 -6.38
C GLY A 234 -3.96 -17.26 -7.11
N LEU A 235 -2.70 -17.63 -7.27
CA LEU A 235 -1.74 -16.81 -8.00
C LEU A 235 -2.15 -16.66 -9.47
N PRO A 236 -2.17 -15.43 -10.01
CA PRO A 236 -2.39 -15.23 -11.44
C PRO A 236 -1.23 -15.81 -12.26
N PRO A 237 -1.43 -16.10 -13.56
CA PRO A 237 -0.36 -16.59 -14.42
C PRO A 237 0.86 -15.68 -14.41
N VAL A 238 2.04 -16.28 -14.40
CA VAL A 238 3.30 -15.55 -14.50
C VAL A 238 3.36 -14.83 -15.85
N GLY A 239 3.53 -13.53 -15.81
CA GLY A 239 3.59 -12.74 -17.05
C GLY A 239 3.53 -11.25 -16.75
N THR A 240 2.38 -10.75 -16.33
CA THR A 240 2.15 -9.33 -16.08
C THR A 240 2.17 -8.97 -14.58
N HIS A 241 1.88 -9.94 -13.70
CA HIS A 241 1.74 -9.70 -12.27
C HIS A 241 3.08 -9.75 -11.53
N ARG A 242 3.19 -8.94 -10.46
CA ARG A 242 4.40 -8.80 -9.65
C ARG A 242 4.05 -8.73 -8.17
N PHE A 243 4.91 -9.32 -7.33
CA PHE A 243 4.75 -9.29 -5.89
C PHE A 243 6.08 -8.92 -5.22
N TYR A 244 5.98 -7.96 -4.30
CA TYR A 244 7.06 -7.57 -3.42
C TYR A 244 6.68 -7.89 -1.99
N PHE A 245 7.60 -8.50 -1.27
CA PHE A 245 7.51 -8.69 0.17
C PHE A 245 8.77 -8.16 0.84
N ASP A 246 8.61 -7.66 2.03
CA ASP A 246 9.73 -7.40 2.92
C ASP A 246 9.37 -7.66 4.38
N ARG A 247 10.37 -7.65 5.22
CA ARG A 247 10.24 -7.66 6.67
C ARG A 247 11.50 -7.11 7.34
N GLY A 248 11.35 -6.70 8.59
CA GLY A 248 12.45 -6.56 9.53
C GLY A 248 12.80 -7.88 10.22
N ASP A 249 13.51 -7.78 11.34
CA ASP A 249 13.82 -8.90 12.24
C ASP A 249 13.70 -8.51 13.72
N GLU A 250 13.14 -7.32 13.99
CA GLU A 250 12.88 -6.82 15.34
C GLU A 250 11.36 -6.76 15.61
N THR A 251 10.99 -6.66 16.88
CA THR A 251 9.59 -6.61 17.38
C THR A 251 8.75 -7.77 16.80
N LEU A 252 7.58 -7.53 16.19
CA LEU A 252 6.75 -8.58 15.59
C LEU A 252 7.44 -9.27 14.39
N ASP A 253 8.24 -8.54 13.63
CA ASP A 253 8.89 -9.06 12.42
C ASP A 253 9.88 -10.20 12.71
N GLN A 254 10.42 -10.27 13.92
CA GLN A 254 11.30 -11.37 14.34
C GLN A 254 10.64 -12.76 14.18
N PHE A 255 9.31 -12.83 14.26
CA PHE A 255 8.56 -14.07 14.14
C PHE A 255 8.16 -14.42 12.70
N TYR A 256 8.37 -13.51 11.74
CA TYR A 256 7.82 -13.66 10.38
C TYR A 256 8.73 -14.46 9.43
N GLY A 257 10.02 -14.55 9.73
CA GLY A 257 11.02 -15.10 8.80
C GLY A 257 10.70 -16.50 8.30
N GLN A 258 10.28 -17.40 9.19
CA GLN A 258 9.97 -18.78 8.80
C GLN A 258 8.66 -18.88 8.00
N PHE A 259 7.68 -18.03 8.26
CA PHE A 259 6.48 -17.93 7.41
C PHE A 259 6.86 -17.42 6.02
N GLN A 260 7.58 -16.29 5.97
CA GLN A 260 7.97 -15.67 4.71
C GLN A 260 8.76 -16.63 3.82
N THR A 261 9.72 -17.35 4.39
CA THR A 261 10.52 -18.34 3.63
C THR A 261 9.66 -19.41 2.96
N ARG A 262 8.61 -19.90 3.64
CA ARG A 262 7.71 -20.90 3.08
C ARG A 262 6.81 -20.31 2.00
N ILE A 263 6.31 -19.11 2.21
CA ILE A 263 5.51 -18.38 1.22
C ILE A 263 6.35 -18.04 -0.02
N ASP A 264 7.59 -17.59 0.17
CA ASP A 264 8.53 -17.35 -0.93
C ASP A 264 8.72 -18.59 -1.81
N GLY A 265 8.75 -19.78 -1.20
CA GLY A 265 8.80 -21.05 -1.92
C GLY A 265 7.64 -21.21 -2.89
N VAL A 266 6.41 -20.91 -2.45
CA VAL A 266 5.20 -21.00 -3.29
C VAL A 266 5.30 -20.11 -4.52
N PHE A 267 5.75 -18.87 -4.37
CA PHE A 267 5.91 -17.96 -5.51
C PHE A 267 6.97 -18.45 -6.49
N ARG A 268 8.11 -18.95 -5.98
CA ARG A 268 9.18 -19.49 -6.84
C ARG A 268 8.74 -20.76 -7.58
N GLU A 269 8.06 -21.67 -6.90
CA GLU A 269 7.50 -22.88 -7.50
C GLU A 269 6.43 -22.58 -8.56
N ALA A 270 5.67 -21.49 -8.37
CA ALA A 270 4.73 -21.00 -9.37
C ALA A 270 5.43 -20.28 -10.56
N GLY A 271 6.75 -20.18 -10.55
CA GLY A 271 7.53 -19.58 -11.63
C GLY A 271 7.76 -18.07 -11.55
N TYR A 272 7.41 -17.43 -10.43
CA TYR A 272 7.70 -16.02 -10.21
C TYR A 272 9.21 -15.84 -9.94
N GLY A 273 9.93 -15.35 -10.94
CA GLY A 273 11.37 -15.11 -10.90
C GLY A 273 11.74 -13.64 -10.67
N PRO A 274 13.03 -13.32 -10.76
CA PRO A 274 13.54 -11.94 -10.63
C PRO A 274 12.78 -10.95 -11.53
N GLY A 275 12.51 -9.75 -11.00
CA GLY A 275 11.70 -8.72 -11.67
C GLY A 275 10.19 -8.90 -11.55
N ARG A 276 9.71 -10.10 -11.14
CA ARG A 276 8.29 -10.38 -10.88
C ARG A 276 8.02 -10.69 -9.41
N PHE A 277 9.04 -11.16 -8.72
CA PHE A 277 8.97 -11.48 -7.30
C PHE A 277 10.24 -10.99 -6.60
N GLN A 278 10.05 -10.30 -5.48
CA GLN A 278 11.11 -9.86 -4.60
C GLN A 278 10.67 -10.08 -3.15
N SER A 279 11.57 -10.60 -2.33
CA SER A 279 11.35 -10.78 -0.89
C SER A 279 12.64 -10.42 -0.16
N LEU A 280 12.59 -9.41 0.71
CA LEU A 280 13.75 -8.79 1.32
C LEU A 280 13.69 -8.83 2.85
N LEU A 281 14.87 -8.96 3.47
CA LEU A 281 15.08 -8.72 4.88
C LEU A 281 15.80 -7.39 5.07
N PHE A 282 15.30 -6.58 5.99
CA PHE A 282 15.93 -5.34 6.47
C PHE A 282 16.38 -5.53 7.92
N PRO A 283 17.66 -5.92 8.16
CA PRO A 283 18.15 -6.18 9.50
C PRO A 283 18.02 -4.97 10.42
N GLY A 284 17.61 -5.20 11.66
CA GLY A 284 17.36 -4.16 12.67
C GLY A 284 16.07 -3.36 12.47
N ALA A 285 15.30 -3.61 11.42
CA ALA A 285 14.02 -2.94 11.22
C ALA A 285 12.92 -3.54 12.09
N GLN A 286 12.09 -2.67 12.65
CA GLN A 286 10.97 -2.99 13.52
C GLN A 286 9.65 -3.04 12.75
N HIS A 287 8.62 -3.59 13.40
CA HIS A 287 7.24 -3.58 12.88
C HIS A 287 6.54 -2.26 13.19
N ASN A 288 6.93 -1.18 12.54
CA ASN A 288 6.35 0.14 12.75
C ASN A 288 6.55 1.05 11.53
N GLU A 289 5.82 2.17 11.54
CA GLU A 289 5.78 3.17 10.46
C GLU A 289 7.16 3.80 10.20
N ALA A 290 7.94 4.08 11.21
CA ALA A 290 9.30 4.65 11.04
C ALA A 290 10.22 3.70 10.27
N SER A 291 10.13 2.39 10.54
CA SER A 291 10.90 1.37 9.81
C SER A 291 10.38 1.18 8.38
N TRP A 292 9.08 1.30 8.14
CA TRP A 292 8.50 1.24 6.78
C TRP A 292 8.85 2.48 5.98
N ASN A 293 8.74 3.69 6.56
CA ASN A 293 9.23 4.93 5.96
C ASN A 293 10.70 4.78 5.54
N GLY A 294 11.58 4.35 6.46
CA GLY A 294 13.02 4.26 6.20
C GLY A 294 13.43 3.37 5.02
N ARG A 295 12.55 2.50 4.50
CA ARG A 295 12.81 1.60 3.37
C ARG A 295 11.82 1.73 2.21
N LEU A 296 10.93 2.72 2.25
CA LEU A 296 9.81 2.87 1.33
C LEU A 296 10.23 3.04 -0.13
N ASP A 297 11.41 3.59 -0.40
CA ASP A 297 11.95 3.71 -1.76
C ASP A 297 12.00 2.38 -2.50
N VAL A 298 12.30 1.30 -1.80
CA VAL A 298 12.49 -0.02 -2.42
C VAL A 298 11.18 -0.57 -2.99
N PRO A 299 10.08 -0.70 -2.21
CA PRO A 299 8.79 -1.11 -2.76
C PRO A 299 8.20 -0.12 -3.76
N LEU A 300 8.37 1.19 -3.57
CA LEU A 300 7.91 2.18 -4.55
C LEU A 300 8.63 2.02 -5.90
N THR A 301 9.95 1.85 -5.88
CA THR A 301 10.71 1.58 -7.10
C THR A 301 10.29 0.27 -7.74
N PHE A 302 10.09 -0.80 -6.98
CA PHE A 302 9.61 -2.08 -7.50
C PHE A 302 8.26 -1.93 -8.22
N LEU A 303 7.31 -1.19 -7.63
CA LEU A 303 5.97 -1.02 -8.19
C LEU A 303 5.95 -0.08 -9.41
N LEU A 304 6.75 0.98 -9.39
CA LEU A 304 6.62 2.14 -10.28
C LEU A 304 7.79 2.32 -11.26
N SER A 305 8.76 1.38 -11.30
CA SER A 305 9.87 1.44 -12.26
C SER A 305 9.39 1.75 -13.68
N PRO A 306 10.15 2.55 -14.44
CA PRO A 306 9.88 2.76 -15.85
C PRO A 306 9.75 1.41 -16.58
N ARG A 307 8.75 1.28 -17.44
CA ARG A 307 8.65 0.06 -18.26
C ARG A 307 9.81 0.06 -19.25
N PRO A 308 10.44 -1.10 -19.51
CA PRO A 308 11.33 -1.20 -20.65
C PRO A 308 10.58 -0.72 -21.89
N THR A 309 11.14 0.25 -22.59
CA THR A 309 10.63 0.64 -23.90
C THR A 309 10.61 -0.63 -24.76
N GLN A 310 9.45 -1.06 -25.20
CA GLN A 310 9.35 -2.08 -26.23
C GLN A 310 9.98 -1.46 -27.48
N THR A 311 11.22 -1.79 -27.74
CA THR A 311 11.80 -1.54 -29.06
C THR A 311 11.04 -2.44 -30.03
N SER A 312 10.16 -1.80 -30.81
CA SER A 312 9.43 -2.41 -31.93
C SER A 312 10.35 -2.96 -32.98
#